data_947a6c0f10046bbd0639da7b13d42bfd
#
_entry.id   947a6c0f10046bbd0639da7b13d42bfd
#
_cell.length_a   1.000
_cell.length_b   1.000
_cell.length_c   1.000
_cell.angle_alpha   90.00
_cell.angle_beta   90.00
_cell.angle_gamma   90.00
#
_symmetry.space_group_name_H-M   'P 1'
#
loop_
_entity.id
_entity.type
_entity.pdbx_description
1 polymer ?
#
loop_
_entity_poly.entity_id
_entity_poly.type
_entity_poly.pdbx_seq_one_letter_code
_entity_poly.pdbx_strand_id
1 'polypeptide(L)'
;MGYFYGYNRVSTKGQHLDRGREQIERFCLERGYALERIFEDKQTGRQFDRPRYVVLKEDVLRPGDTLIIPEYDRLGRADQTKRELEYFKGKGIRVVFLDIPTTFMDYSSLNDGMAKMVMECVNNMLIEFYDCMARTELERKEKRQREGIEAMKARGEWERYGRPRHMSKQEFAEQYQRVIDGEIGSLALQRELGLNKDTYFRYVREYKKNHAVAMME
;
A
#
# COMPACT_ATOMS: atom_id res chain seq x y z
N MET A 1 14.52 25.49 18.17
CA MET A 1 15.03 24.13 17.83
C MET A 1 13.81 23.34 17.44
N GLY A 2 13.80 22.69 16.26
CA GLY A 2 12.65 21.90 15.83
C GLY A 2 12.68 20.50 16.45
N TYR A 3 11.55 19.83 16.43
CA TYR A 3 11.37 18.48 16.95
C TYR A 3 11.58 17.44 15.83
N PHE A 4 11.87 16.19 16.23
CA PHE A 4 12.06 15.06 15.31
C PHE A 4 10.88 14.11 15.45
N TYR A 5 10.22 13.84 14.32
CA TYR A 5 9.09 12.92 14.23
C TYR A 5 9.38 11.81 13.22
N GLY A 6 8.90 10.62 13.48
CA GLY A 6 8.98 9.50 12.56
C GLY A 6 7.64 9.24 11.85
N TYR A 7 7.70 8.80 10.59
CA TYR A 7 6.55 8.23 9.91
C TYR A 7 6.90 6.91 9.22
N ASN A 8 6.11 5.88 9.45
CA ASN A 8 6.29 4.59 8.83
C ASN A 8 4.96 4.02 8.31
N ARG A 9 4.99 3.31 7.17
CA ARG A 9 3.81 2.72 6.55
C ARG A 9 4.10 1.33 5.99
N VAL A 10 3.17 0.40 6.18
CA VAL A 10 3.19 -0.92 5.54
C VAL A 10 1.87 -1.19 4.80
N SER A 11 1.94 -1.99 3.72
CA SER A 11 0.81 -2.21 2.81
C SER A 11 -0.08 -3.40 3.16
N THR A 12 0.38 -4.35 3.96
CA THR A 12 -0.32 -5.60 4.26
C THR A 12 -0.36 -5.91 5.75
N LYS A 13 -1.40 -6.68 6.15
CA LYS A 13 -1.55 -7.13 7.54
C LYS A 13 -0.40 -8.02 8.04
N GLY A 14 0.36 -8.66 7.15
CA GLY A 14 1.49 -9.54 7.48
C GLY A 14 2.85 -8.85 7.46
N GLN A 15 2.95 -7.58 7.05
CA GLN A 15 4.19 -6.82 7.16
C GLN A 15 4.26 -6.15 8.53
N HIS A 16 5.39 -6.34 9.20
CA HIS A 16 5.65 -5.75 10.51
C HIS A 16 6.14 -4.31 10.35
N LEU A 17 5.56 -3.41 11.15
CA LEU A 17 6.02 -2.00 11.26
C LEU A 17 7.35 -1.90 12.01
N ASP A 18 7.72 -2.95 12.73
CA ASP A 18 8.85 -2.97 13.66
C ASP A 18 10.17 -2.58 12.98
N ARG A 19 10.46 -3.14 11.78
CA ARG A 19 11.68 -2.83 11.04
C ARG A 19 11.86 -1.34 10.77
N GLY A 20 10.82 -0.68 10.28
CA GLY A 20 10.88 0.74 9.97
C GLY A 20 10.98 1.62 11.22
N ARG A 21 10.30 1.21 12.30
CA ARG A 21 10.39 1.84 13.62
C ARG A 21 11.81 1.76 14.16
N GLU A 22 12.40 0.56 14.20
CA GLU A 22 13.78 0.34 14.66
C GLU A 22 14.80 1.14 13.86
N GLN A 23 14.60 1.28 12.55
CA GLN A 23 15.48 2.10 11.71
C GLN A 23 15.45 3.57 12.12
N ILE A 24 14.23 4.13 12.35
CA ILE A 24 14.07 5.53 12.78
C ILE A 24 14.68 5.75 14.17
N GLU A 25 14.37 4.87 15.13
CA GLU A 25 14.87 4.96 16.50
C GLU A 25 16.40 4.88 16.54
N ARG A 26 16.99 3.93 15.83
CA ARG A 26 18.45 3.77 15.73
C ARG A 26 19.11 5.01 15.10
N PHE A 27 18.55 5.53 14.00
CA PHE A 27 19.06 6.73 13.35
C PHE A 27 19.07 7.94 14.30
N CYS A 28 17.98 8.12 15.07
CA CYS A 28 17.90 9.20 16.05
C CYS A 28 18.92 9.01 17.18
N LEU A 29 19.04 7.80 17.71
CA LEU A 29 19.96 7.46 18.78
C LEU A 29 21.42 7.72 18.38
N GLU A 30 21.83 7.24 17.19
CA GLU A 30 23.21 7.42 16.67
C GLU A 30 23.60 8.90 16.47
N ARG A 31 22.60 9.77 16.26
CA ARG A 31 22.82 11.21 16.05
C ARG A 31 22.51 12.08 17.26
N GLY A 32 22.08 11.48 18.36
CA GLY A 32 21.66 12.23 19.55
C GLY A 32 20.42 13.09 19.35
N TYR A 33 19.53 12.72 18.39
CA TYR A 33 18.30 13.40 18.15
C TYR A 33 17.22 12.94 19.13
N ALA A 34 16.53 13.88 19.77
CA ALA A 34 15.37 13.58 20.62
C ALA A 34 14.15 13.29 19.73
N LEU A 35 13.82 12.01 19.56
CA LEU A 35 12.66 11.57 18.79
C LEU A 35 11.39 11.73 19.64
N GLU A 36 10.47 12.59 19.23
CA GLU A 36 9.24 12.85 19.96
C GLU A 36 8.24 11.71 19.81
N ARG A 37 7.96 11.31 18.56
CA ARG A 37 6.96 10.27 18.27
C ARG A 37 7.12 9.69 16.87
N ILE A 38 6.71 8.42 16.73
CA ILE A 38 6.57 7.74 15.42
C ILE A 38 5.06 7.56 15.14
N PHE A 39 4.64 7.98 13.95
CA PHE A 39 3.29 7.77 13.44
C PHE A 39 3.29 6.63 12.44
N GLU A 40 2.32 5.72 12.53
CA GLU A 40 2.33 4.48 11.76
C GLU A 40 0.95 4.19 11.16
N ASP A 41 0.92 3.92 9.84
CA ASP A 41 -0.28 3.51 9.12
C ASP A 41 -0.12 2.12 8.46
N LYS A 42 -1.16 1.29 8.54
CA LYS A 42 -1.27 0.00 7.84
C LYS A 42 -2.19 0.15 6.64
N GLN A 43 -1.71 0.77 5.57
CA GLN A 43 -2.50 1.05 4.38
C GLN A 43 -1.67 0.98 3.09
N THR A 44 -2.35 0.68 1.96
CA THR A 44 -1.69 0.62 0.65
C THR A 44 -1.20 1.99 0.21
N GLY A 45 -0.09 2.04 -0.56
CA GLY A 45 0.44 3.28 -1.12
C GLY A 45 -0.48 3.99 -2.11
N ARG A 46 -1.61 3.36 -2.51
CA ARG A 46 -2.58 3.92 -3.47
C ARG A 46 -3.52 4.96 -2.88
N GLN A 47 -3.82 4.83 -1.59
CA GLN A 47 -4.74 5.75 -0.89
C GLN A 47 -3.94 6.64 0.04
N PHE A 48 -4.14 7.95 -0.08
CA PHE A 48 -3.50 8.97 0.77
C PHE A 48 -4.34 9.30 2.01
N ASP A 49 -5.54 8.75 2.11
CA ASP A 49 -6.39 8.85 3.30
C ASP A 49 -5.82 7.95 4.42
N ARG A 50 -4.78 8.47 5.08
CA ARG A 50 -4.03 7.81 6.15
C ARG A 50 -4.23 8.61 7.42
N PRO A 51 -5.05 8.12 8.36
CA PRO A 51 -5.47 8.92 9.50
C PRO A 51 -4.30 9.40 10.36
N ARG A 52 -3.28 8.56 10.57
CA ARG A 52 -2.10 8.94 11.36
C ARG A 52 -1.21 9.93 10.62
N TYR A 53 -1.05 9.76 9.32
CA TYR A 53 -0.31 10.69 8.48
C TYR A 53 -0.98 12.07 8.41
N VAL A 54 -2.31 12.11 8.27
CA VAL A 54 -3.08 13.36 8.24
C VAL A 54 -2.88 14.13 9.54
N VAL A 55 -3.04 13.47 10.69
CA VAL A 55 -2.79 14.08 12.01
C VAL A 55 -1.36 14.60 12.12
N LEU A 56 -0.36 13.81 11.71
CA LEU A 56 1.04 14.22 11.71
C LEU A 56 1.26 15.48 10.87
N LYS A 57 0.72 15.49 9.65
CA LYS A 57 0.91 16.54 8.66
C LYS A 57 0.22 17.86 9.05
N GLU A 58 -1.03 17.78 9.48
CA GLU A 58 -1.88 18.97 9.69
C GLU A 58 -1.80 19.49 11.14
N ASP A 59 -1.76 18.57 12.12
CA ASP A 59 -1.93 18.94 13.53
C ASP A 59 -0.62 18.97 14.31
N VAL A 60 0.41 18.20 13.90
CA VAL A 60 1.63 18.02 14.71
C VAL A 60 2.80 18.82 14.16
N LEU A 61 3.18 18.60 12.90
CA LEU A 61 4.38 19.20 12.32
C LEU A 61 4.30 20.73 12.22
N ARG A 62 5.39 21.40 12.63
CA ARG A 62 5.54 22.86 12.61
C ARG A 62 6.80 23.26 11.83
N PRO A 63 6.89 24.52 11.38
CA PRO A 63 8.11 25.03 10.75
C PRO A 63 9.35 24.82 11.63
N GLY A 64 10.40 24.26 11.04
CA GLY A 64 11.63 23.92 11.74
C GLY A 64 11.70 22.46 12.21
N ASP A 65 10.60 21.70 12.19
CA ASP A 65 10.58 20.28 12.54
C ASP A 65 11.21 19.42 11.43
N THR A 66 11.63 18.20 11.82
CA THR A 66 12.17 17.20 10.91
C THR A 66 11.32 15.94 10.94
N LEU A 67 10.85 15.54 9.77
CA LEU A 67 10.12 14.29 9.54
C LEU A 67 11.08 13.22 9.00
N ILE A 68 11.23 12.11 9.72
CA ILE A 68 12.11 10.98 9.38
C ILE A 68 11.27 9.82 8.85
N ILE A 69 11.62 9.32 7.68
CA ILE A 69 10.92 8.24 6.96
C ILE A 69 11.93 7.16 6.61
N PRO A 70 11.69 5.87 6.91
CA PRO A 70 12.68 4.81 6.69
C PRO A 70 13.01 4.57 5.21
N GLU A 71 12.04 4.62 4.33
CA GLU A 71 12.21 4.36 2.90
C GLU A 71 11.32 5.31 2.09
N TYR A 72 11.77 5.74 0.91
CA TYR A 72 11.07 6.70 0.04
C TYR A 72 9.63 6.28 -0.29
N ASP A 73 9.41 4.98 -0.55
CA ASP A 73 8.09 4.43 -0.89
C ASP A 73 7.08 4.45 0.28
N ARG A 74 7.55 4.70 1.51
CA ARG A 74 6.65 4.79 2.69
C ARG A 74 5.82 6.07 2.69
N LEU A 75 6.33 7.14 2.12
CA LEU A 75 5.57 8.39 2.05
C LEU A 75 4.41 8.29 1.06
N GLY A 76 4.59 7.66 -0.09
CA GLY A 76 3.53 7.52 -1.09
C GLY A 76 4.00 6.92 -2.40
N ARG A 77 3.16 7.04 -3.42
CA ARG A 77 3.57 6.83 -4.81
C ARG A 77 4.27 8.09 -5.32
N ALA A 78 5.12 7.88 -6.33
CA ALA A 78 5.97 8.87 -6.93
C ALA A 78 5.36 10.29 -7.02
N ASP A 79 4.29 10.49 -7.79
CA ASP A 79 3.66 11.81 -7.97
C ASP A 79 3.12 12.42 -6.68
N GLN A 80 2.65 11.59 -5.76
CA GLN A 80 2.13 12.03 -4.48
C GLN A 80 3.28 12.43 -3.55
N THR A 81 4.35 11.64 -3.53
CA THR A 81 5.53 11.93 -2.72
C THR A 81 6.15 13.28 -3.10
N LYS A 82 6.24 13.59 -4.40
CA LYS A 82 6.75 14.88 -4.88
C LYS A 82 5.90 16.06 -4.35
N ARG A 83 4.58 15.97 -4.45
CA ARG A 83 3.66 17.00 -3.92
C ARG A 83 3.81 17.18 -2.40
N GLU A 84 3.96 16.08 -1.67
CA GLU A 84 4.18 16.14 -0.22
C GLU A 84 5.53 16.78 0.13
N LEU A 85 6.59 16.49 -0.61
CA LEU A 85 7.89 17.13 -0.41
C LEU A 85 7.83 18.64 -0.69
N GLU A 86 7.15 19.06 -1.74
CA GLU A 86 6.91 20.48 -2.05
C GLU A 86 6.10 21.17 -0.92
N TYR A 87 5.05 20.50 -0.43
CA TYR A 87 4.26 20.99 0.71
C TYR A 87 5.13 21.17 1.97
N PHE A 88 5.90 20.16 2.37
CA PHE A 88 6.75 20.24 3.56
C PHE A 88 7.83 21.29 3.40
N LYS A 89 8.44 21.39 2.23
CA LYS A 89 9.43 22.45 1.92
C LYS A 89 8.81 23.85 2.05
N GLY A 90 7.59 24.04 1.52
CA GLY A 90 6.85 25.30 1.63
C GLY A 90 6.46 25.64 3.07
N LYS A 91 6.29 24.65 3.93
CA LYS A 91 6.02 24.81 5.36
C LYS A 91 7.27 24.93 6.22
N GLY A 92 8.47 24.87 5.63
CA GLY A 92 9.73 24.91 6.38
C GLY A 92 9.97 23.65 7.23
N ILE A 93 9.40 22.52 6.84
CA ILE A 93 9.58 21.21 7.48
C ILE A 93 10.62 20.41 6.67
N ARG A 94 11.64 19.89 7.35
CA ARG A 94 12.66 19.06 6.73
C ARG A 94 12.16 17.62 6.64
N VAL A 95 12.27 16.99 5.45
CA VAL A 95 11.99 15.56 5.27
C VAL A 95 13.31 14.81 5.06
N VAL A 96 13.49 13.74 5.81
CA VAL A 96 14.67 12.87 5.79
C VAL A 96 14.22 11.46 5.41
N PHE A 97 14.81 10.90 4.37
CA PHE A 97 14.66 9.49 3.98
C PHE A 97 15.93 8.73 4.35
N LEU A 98 15.80 7.65 5.12
CA LEU A 98 16.97 6.90 5.58
C LEU A 98 17.66 6.11 4.46
N ASP A 99 16.93 5.79 3.40
CA ASP A 99 17.44 5.16 2.17
C ASP A 99 18.07 6.18 1.19
N ILE A 100 17.95 7.50 1.44
CA ILE A 100 18.56 8.56 0.64
C ILE A 100 19.49 9.41 1.52
N PRO A 101 20.79 9.04 1.65
CA PRO A 101 21.71 9.67 2.57
C PRO A 101 21.86 11.18 2.42
N THR A 102 21.73 11.72 1.22
CA THR A 102 21.83 13.15 0.96
C THR A 102 20.74 13.98 1.65
N THR A 103 19.60 13.38 2.03
CA THR A 103 18.49 14.09 2.71
C THR A 103 18.82 14.46 4.15
N PHE A 104 19.74 13.72 4.79
CA PHE A 104 20.12 13.99 6.18
C PHE A 104 21.55 14.53 6.36
N MET A 105 22.26 14.79 5.27
CA MET A 105 23.52 15.53 5.34
C MET A 105 23.27 16.97 5.79
N ASP A 106 24.11 17.46 6.69
CA ASP A 106 24.05 18.84 7.15
C ASP A 106 24.95 19.71 6.26
N TYR A 107 24.32 20.48 5.39
CA TYR A 107 25.00 21.41 4.51
C TYR A 107 25.16 22.79 5.13
N SER A 108 24.67 23.02 6.34
CA SER A 108 24.78 24.34 7.02
C SER A 108 26.22 24.71 7.35
N SER A 109 27.12 23.70 7.48
CA SER A 109 28.54 23.88 7.71
C SER A 109 29.31 24.28 6.45
N LEU A 110 28.72 24.21 5.27
CA LEU A 110 29.35 24.67 4.04
C LEU A 110 29.28 26.21 3.99
N ASN A 111 30.42 26.85 4.19
CA ASN A 111 30.55 28.32 4.09
C ASN A 111 30.40 28.85 2.66
N ASP A 112 30.46 27.99 1.66
CA ASP A 112 30.32 28.31 0.24
C ASP A 112 28.90 28.13 -0.24
N GLY A 113 28.21 29.22 -0.62
CA GLY A 113 26.89 29.22 -1.16
C GLY A 113 26.76 28.39 -2.45
N MET A 114 27.85 28.33 -3.25
CA MET A 114 27.90 27.50 -4.47
C MET A 114 27.86 26.00 -4.10
N ALA A 115 28.68 25.57 -3.15
CA ALA A 115 28.72 24.18 -2.69
C ALA A 115 27.37 23.74 -2.13
N LYS A 116 26.69 24.58 -1.36
CA LYS A 116 25.34 24.32 -0.85
C LYS A 116 24.34 24.15 -1.99
N MET A 117 24.36 25.04 -2.98
CA MET A 117 23.46 24.95 -4.15
C MET A 117 23.69 23.68 -4.96
N VAL A 118 24.94 23.27 -5.17
CA VAL A 118 25.31 22.03 -5.86
C VAL A 118 24.77 20.82 -5.09
N MET A 119 24.92 20.79 -3.77
CA MET A 119 24.43 19.68 -2.95
C MET A 119 22.91 19.60 -2.91
N GLU A 120 22.21 20.74 -2.88
CA GLU A 120 20.73 20.76 -3.03
C GLU A 120 20.30 20.24 -4.41
N CYS A 121 21.04 20.59 -5.47
CA CYS A 121 20.79 20.06 -6.82
C CYS A 121 20.99 18.53 -6.88
N VAL A 122 22.08 18.01 -6.32
CA VAL A 122 22.34 16.57 -6.22
C VAL A 122 21.26 15.85 -5.44
N ASN A 123 20.82 16.42 -4.31
CA ASN A 123 19.73 15.83 -3.51
C ASN A 123 18.41 15.77 -4.30
N ASN A 124 18.05 16.84 -4.99
CA ASN A 124 16.85 16.88 -5.83
C ASN A 124 16.94 15.85 -6.98
N MET A 125 18.11 15.75 -7.63
CA MET A 125 18.35 14.74 -8.69
C MET A 125 18.21 13.31 -8.17
N LEU A 126 18.72 13.01 -6.98
CA LEU A 126 18.57 11.68 -6.37
C LEU A 126 17.11 11.38 -6.04
N ILE A 127 16.35 12.32 -5.51
CA ILE A 127 14.91 12.16 -5.25
C ILE A 127 14.17 11.87 -6.56
N GLU A 128 14.46 12.61 -7.64
CA GLU A 128 13.86 12.35 -8.96
C GLU A 128 14.26 10.99 -9.54
N PHE A 129 15.49 10.56 -9.31
CA PHE A 129 15.95 9.23 -9.72
C PHE A 129 15.20 8.11 -8.99
N TYR A 130 15.03 8.21 -7.66
CA TYR A 130 14.24 7.26 -6.88
C TYR A 130 12.77 7.23 -7.33
N ASP A 131 12.20 8.38 -7.65
CA ASP A 131 10.85 8.51 -8.20
C ASP A 131 10.71 7.76 -9.54
N CYS A 132 11.66 7.97 -10.45
CA CYS A 132 11.71 7.28 -11.74
C CYS A 132 11.84 5.77 -11.57
N MET A 133 12.72 5.30 -10.69
CA MET A 133 12.88 3.88 -10.39
C MET A 133 11.59 3.25 -9.85
N ALA A 134 10.94 3.92 -8.89
CA ALA A 134 9.69 3.44 -8.31
C ALA A 134 8.57 3.32 -9.35
N ARG A 135 8.46 4.28 -10.27
CA ARG A 135 7.51 4.20 -11.41
C ARG A 135 7.82 3.03 -12.33
N THR A 136 9.08 2.90 -12.74
CA THR A 136 9.53 1.82 -13.64
C THR A 136 9.27 0.44 -13.03
N GLU A 137 9.50 0.29 -11.73
CA GLU A 137 9.21 -0.98 -11.05
C GLU A 137 7.71 -1.30 -11.02
N LEU A 138 6.87 -0.29 -10.78
CA LEU A 138 5.43 -0.45 -10.80
C LEU A 138 4.94 -0.87 -12.20
N GLU A 139 5.37 -0.18 -13.25
CA GLU A 139 5.03 -0.50 -14.64
C GLU A 139 5.46 -1.93 -15.01
N ARG A 140 6.67 -2.33 -14.60
CA ARG A 140 7.15 -3.71 -14.81
C ARG A 140 6.31 -4.75 -14.07
N LYS A 141 5.85 -4.46 -12.85
CA LYS A 141 4.94 -5.33 -12.09
C LYS A 141 3.58 -5.45 -12.78
N GLU A 142 3.01 -4.35 -13.20
CA GLU A 142 1.71 -4.31 -13.90
C GLU A 142 1.79 -5.02 -15.26
N LYS A 143 2.88 -4.82 -16.01
CA LYS A 143 3.14 -5.54 -17.27
C LYS A 143 3.21 -7.04 -17.05
N ARG A 144 4.04 -7.50 -16.11
CA ARG A 144 4.18 -8.95 -15.78
C ARG A 144 2.85 -9.55 -15.32
N GLN A 145 2.07 -8.83 -14.52
CA GLN A 145 0.75 -9.28 -14.09
C GLN A 145 -0.21 -9.43 -15.28
N ARG A 146 -0.24 -8.47 -16.20
CA ARG A 146 -1.06 -8.51 -17.42
C ARG A 146 -0.68 -9.69 -18.30
N GLU A 147 0.61 -9.84 -18.60
CA GLU A 147 1.14 -10.96 -19.38
C GLU A 147 0.82 -12.32 -18.74
N GLY A 148 0.93 -12.43 -17.42
CA GLY A 148 0.55 -13.63 -16.66
C GLY A 148 -0.93 -13.96 -16.78
N ILE A 149 -1.80 -12.96 -16.70
CA ILE A 149 -3.26 -13.10 -16.87
C ILE A 149 -3.58 -13.56 -18.31
N GLU A 150 -2.97 -12.96 -19.31
CA GLU A 150 -3.16 -13.33 -20.72
C GLU A 150 -2.70 -14.77 -20.99
N ALA A 151 -1.55 -15.15 -20.46
CA ALA A 151 -1.05 -16.53 -20.57
C ALA A 151 -1.97 -17.54 -19.89
N MET A 152 -2.54 -17.24 -18.72
CA MET A 152 -3.54 -18.09 -18.07
C MET A 152 -4.83 -18.22 -18.90
N LYS A 153 -5.31 -17.13 -19.48
CA LYS A 153 -6.48 -17.15 -20.38
C LYS A 153 -6.22 -18.02 -21.61
N ALA A 154 -5.05 -17.87 -22.24
CA ALA A 154 -4.67 -18.65 -23.42
C ALA A 154 -4.58 -20.15 -23.13
N ARG A 155 -4.20 -20.55 -21.90
CA ARG A 155 -4.19 -21.96 -21.46
C ARG A 155 -5.55 -22.48 -20.98
N GLY A 156 -6.59 -21.65 -20.99
CA GLY A 156 -7.91 -22.04 -20.45
C GLY A 156 -7.96 -22.17 -18.92
N GLU A 157 -6.96 -21.67 -18.21
CA GLU A 157 -6.82 -21.77 -16.75
C GLU A 157 -7.46 -20.58 -16.00
N TRP A 158 -8.22 -19.73 -16.70
CA TRP A 158 -8.80 -18.52 -16.12
C TRP A 158 -9.70 -18.77 -14.90
N GLU A 159 -10.38 -19.91 -14.86
CA GLU A 159 -11.23 -20.25 -13.71
C GLU A 159 -10.45 -20.47 -12.41
N ARG A 160 -9.13 -20.74 -12.51
CA ARG A 160 -8.21 -20.87 -11.37
C ARG A 160 -7.69 -19.54 -10.85
N TYR A 161 -7.93 -18.43 -11.58
CA TYR A 161 -7.43 -17.12 -11.18
C TYR A 161 -8.26 -16.54 -10.05
N GLY A 162 -7.58 -16.06 -9.01
CA GLY A 162 -8.19 -15.41 -7.86
C GLY A 162 -8.19 -16.29 -6.59
N ARG A 163 -9.03 -15.93 -5.64
CA ARG A 163 -9.17 -16.70 -4.40
C ARG A 163 -9.81 -18.06 -4.71
N PRO A 164 -9.22 -19.17 -4.24
CA PRO A 164 -9.80 -20.49 -4.43
C PRO A 164 -11.29 -20.52 -4.03
N ARG A 165 -12.08 -21.21 -4.81
CA ARG A 165 -13.50 -21.40 -4.47
C ARG A 165 -13.60 -22.33 -3.29
N HIS A 166 -14.61 -22.13 -2.44
CA HIS A 166 -14.86 -23.00 -1.29
C HIS A 166 -15.33 -24.40 -1.73
N MET A 167 -16.05 -24.45 -2.84
CA MET A 167 -16.51 -25.67 -3.50
C MET A 167 -16.67 -25.42 -5.01
N SER A 168 -16.71 -26.48 -5.81
CA SER A 168 -16.93 -26.40 -7.26
C SER A 168 -18.37 -25.93 -7.60
N LYS A 169 -18.58 -25.50 -8.84
CA LYS A 169 -19.91 -25.14 -9.31
C LYS A 169 -20.86 -26.34 -9.33
N GLN A 170 -20.32 -27.52 -9.66
CA GLN A 170 -21.08 -28.78 -9.73
C GLN A 170 -21.51 -29.22 -8.34
N GLU A 171 -20.59 -29.29 -7.39
CA GLU A 171 -20.90 -29.62 -5.99
C GLU A 171 -21.96 -28.67 -5.41
N PHE A 172 -21.85 -27.37 -5.69
CA PHE A 172 -22.88 -26.44 -5.23
C PHE A 172 -24.23 -26.69 -5.90
N ALA A 173 -24.25 -26.99 -7.20
CA ALA A 173 -25.49 -27.28 -7.94
C ALA A 173 -26.23 -28.49 -7.38
N GLU A 174 -25.50 -29.58 -7.08
CA GLU A 174 -26.04 -30.78 -6.47
C GLU A 174 -26.68 -30.49 -5.09
N GLN A 175 -25.98 -29.72 -4.27
CA GLN A 175 -26.51 -29.34 -2.94
C GLN A 175 -27.67 -28.37 -3.04
N TYR A 176 -27.64 -27.44 -4.00
CA TYR A 176 -28.69 -26.44 -4.18
C TYR A 176 -29.99 -27.04 -4.78
N GLN A 177 -29.89 -28.18 -5.47
CA GLN A 177 -31.04 -28.92 -5.95
C GLN A 177 -31.99 -29.31 -4.81
N ARG A 178 -31.46 -29.65 -3.65
CA ARG A 178 -32.26 -29.96 -2.44
C ARG A 178 -33.10 -28.76 -1.97
N VAL A 179 -32.65 -27.53 -2.25
CA VAL A 179 -33.46 -26.33 -1.97
C VAL A 179 -34.56 -26.17 -2.99
N ILE A 180 -34.30 -26.50 -4.26
CA ILE A 180 -35.32 -26.43 -5.34
C ILE A 180 -36.39 -27.47 -5.12
N ASP A 181 -36.01 -28.68 -4.71
CA ASP A 181 -36.92 -29.79 -4.44
C ASP A 181 -37.70 -29.61 -3.11
N GLY A 182 -37.39 -28.55 -2.36
CA GLY A 182 -38.09 -28.21 -1.12
C GLY A 182 -37.68 -29.04 0.11
N GLU A 183 -36.61 -29.85 0.00
CA GLU A 183 -36.12 -30.71 1.09
C GLU A 183 -35.50 -29.89 2.22
N ILE A 184 -34.85 -28.79 1.88
CA ILE A 184 -34.14 -27.92 2.84
C ILE A 184 -34.35 -26.44 2.51
N GLY A 185 -34.40 -25.60 3.53
CA GLY A 185 -34.47 -24.16 3.33
C GLY A 185 -33.09 -23.55 2.96
N SER A 186 -33.09 -22.49 2.14
CA SER A 186 -31.89 -21.81 1.66
C SER A 186 -30.93 -21.37 2.78
N LEU A 187 -31.47 -20.91 3.92
CA LEU A 187 -30.66 -20.54 5.09
C LEU A 187 -30.08 -21.76 5.82
N ALA A 188 -30.81 -22.86 5.84
CA ALA A 188 -30.31 -24.10 6.45
C ALA A 188 -29.18 -24.69 5.60
N LEU A 189 -29.30 -24.70 4.27
CA LEU A 189 -28.24 -25.13 3.38
C LEU A 189 -26.99 -24.24 3.50
N GLN A 190 -27.18 -22.92 3.60
CA GLN A 190 -26.05 -22.00 3.81
C GLN A 190 -25.24 -22.37 5.06
N ARG A 191 -25.92 -22.71 6.17
CA ARG A 191 -25.28 -23.10 7.44
C ARG A 191 -24.60 -24.46 7.32
N GLU A 192 -25.26 -25.45 6.69
CA GLU A 192 -24.73 -26.78 6.43
C GLU A 192 -23.41 -26.72 5.65
N LEU A 193 -23.34 -25.88 4.61
CA LEU A 193 -22.14 -25.70 3.79
C LEU A 193 -21.05 -24.80 4.45
N GLY A 194 -21.31 -24.24 5.63
CA GLY A 194 -20.36 -23.34 6.32
C GLY A 194 -20.04 -22.05 5.54
N LEU A 195 -20.89 -21.65 4.60
CA LEU A 195 -20.65 -20.49 3.75
C LEU A 195 -21.16 -19.21 4.42
N ASN A 196 -20.39 -18.11 4.28
CA ASN A 196 -20.90 -16.81 4.64
C ASN A 196 -22.01 -16.37 3.64
N LYS A 197 -22.86 -15.44 4.06
CA LYS A 197 -24.03 -14.97 3.30
C LYS A 197 -23.66 -14.52 1.88
N ASP A 198 -22.63 -13.70 1.73
CA ASP A 198 -22.24 -13.13 0.44
C ASP A 198 -21.72 -14.20 -0.54
N THR A 199 -20.94 -15.15 -0.02
CA THR A 199 -20.44 -16.28 -0.80
C THR A 199 -21.58 -17.18 -1.25
N TYR A 200 -22.52 -17.54 -0.34
CA TYR A 200 -23.67 -18.35 -0.66
C TYR A 200 -24.53 -17.72 -1.76
N PHE A 201 -24.95 -16.46 -1.59
CA PHE A 201 -25.77 -15.80 -2.61
C PHE A 201 -25.04 -15.52 -3.92
N ARG A 202 -23.70 -15.44 -3.92
CA ARG A 202 -22.92 -15.43 -5.16
C ARG A 202 -23.07 -16.76 -5.92
N TYR A 203 -22.93 -17.89 -5.25
CA TYR A 203 -23.14 -19.21 -5.84
C TYR A 203 -24.58 -19.38 -6.36
N VAL A 204 -25.58 -18.96 -5.60
CA VAL A 204 -27.00 -19.01 -6.05
C VAL A 204 -27.20 -18.18 -7.33
N ARG A 205 -26.63 -16.99 -7.42
CA ARG A 205 -26.72 -16.15 -8.63
C ARG A 205 -26.05 -16.82 -9.82
N GLU A 206 -24.87 -17.41 -9.62
CA GLU A 206 -24.16 -18.14 -10.67
C GLU A 206 -24.96 -19.38 -11.13
N TYR A 207 -25.54 -20.14 -10.21
CA TYR A 207 -26.40 -21.26 -10.51
C TYR A 207 -27.60 -20.85 -11.38
N LYS A 208 -28.35 -19.84 -10.95
CA LYS A 208 -29.52 -19.32 -11.68
C LYS A 208 -29.16 -18.82 -13.07
N LYS A 209 -28.01 -18.14 -13.22
CA LYS A 209 -27.52 -17.64 -14.52
C LYS A 209 -27.23 -18.80 -15.48
N ASN A 210 -26.55 -19.84 -15.00
CA ASN A 210 -26.19 -20.99 -15.85
C ASN A 210 -27.45 -21.82 -16.27
N HIS A 211 -28.44 -21.92 -15.40
CA HIS A 211 -29.69 -22.67 -15.71
C HIS A 211 -30.70 -21.85 -16.52
N ALA A 212 -30.67 -20.52 -16.43
CA ALA A 212 -31.48 -19.65 -17.30
C ALA A 212 -31.00 -19.69 -18.77
N VAL A 213 -29.71 -19.88 -19.02
CA VAL A 213 -29.17 -20.04 -20.38
C VAL A 213 -29.55 -21.41 -20.95
N ALA A 214 -29.54 -22.47 -20.14
CA ALA A 214 -29.92 -23.82 -20.57
C ALA A 214 -31.44 -24.01 -20.86
N MET A 215 -32.29 -23.07 -20.46
CA MET A 215 -33.72 -23.07 -20.79
C MET A 215 -34.07 -22.25 -22.06
N MET A 216 -33.08 -21.57 -22.64
CA MET A 216 -33.21 -20.73 -23.85
C MET A 216 -32.64 -21.40 -25.11
N GLU A 217 -31.98 -22.55 -24.99
CA GLU A 217 -31.55 -23.45 -26.07
C GLU A 217 -32.52 -24.65 -26.21
#